data_7827d40e9feb0e5a6d6eefb4bdfaa4b1
#
_entry.id   7827d40e9feb0e5a6d6eefb4bdfaa4b1
#
_cell.length_a   1.000
_cell.length_b   1.000
_cell.length_c   1.000
_cell.angle_alpha   90.00
_cell.angle_beta   90.00
_cell.angle_gamma   90.00
#
_symmetry.space_group_name_H-M   'P 1'
#
loop_
_entity.id
_entity.type
_entity.pdbx_description
1 polymer ?
#
loop_
_entity_poly.entity_id
_entity_poly.type
_entity_poly.pdbx_seq_one_letter_code
_entity_poly.pdbx_strand_id
1 'polypeptide(L)'
;MPLLRPAEVLGPVGRLLNKSTATTHGALAVVTGAGSGIGAAFAVELGRRGGAVVCSDVDEIAAHKTAAMLTERGAKAIAIRCDVSRVDDVCSLAEQSQSWFDAAPTLVINNAGVGAGGAPIGEVPLDDWKWVLGVNLWGPIHGCHVFTPILRAAEPSRSPRGIINVASAAAFAAAPGMAAYNVSKAGVLSLSETLAAELSGTAIKVTVLCPTFVKTNIVESGRISEQSSALAAKLMRWTGFSAAKVARVCLDAHDRGDLYCLPQLDAKIGWNVKRLAPGTYTRAVGRISRTTLP
;
A
#
# COMPACT_ATOMS: atom_id res chain seq x y z
N MET A 1 -19.84 23.34 2.69
CA MET A 1 -18.97 23.62 3.85
C MET A 1 -18.43 22.28 4.32
N PRO A 2 -17.11 22.04 4.37
CA PRO A 2 -16.58 20.84 5.00
C PRO A 2 -16.83 20.93 6.50
N LEU A 3 -17.50 19.93 7.08
CA LEU A 3 -17.67 19.79 8.52
C LEU A 3 -16.27 19.67 9.15
N LEU A 4 -15.89 20.61 10.01
CA LEU A 4 -14.65 20.55 10.78
C LEU A 4 -14.64 19.26 11.61
N ARG A 5 -13.54 18.49 11.52
CA ARG A 5 -13.37 17.26 12.28
C ARG A 5 -13.18 17.59 13.77
N PRO A 6 -13.70 16.75 14.70
CA PRO A 6 -13.55 17.00 16.14
C PRO A 6 -12.10 17.22 16.59
N ALA A 7 -11.12 16.58 15.92
CA ALA A 7 -9.69 16.74 16.22
C ALA A 7 -9.12 18.13 15.84
N GLU A 8 -9.74 18.85 14.92
CA GLU A 8 -9.33 20.21 14.51
C GLU A 8 -9.80 21.26 15.50
N VAL A 9 -10.87 20.96 16.25
CA VAL A 9 -11.45 21.86 17.26
C VAL A 9 -10.70 21.80 18.59
N LEU A 10 -10.09 20.65 18.94
CA LEU A 10 -9.47 20.40 20.25
C LEU A 10 -7.95 20.67 20.29
N GLY A 11 -7.32 21.08 19.20
CA GLY A 11 -5.91 21.46 19.16
C GLY A 11 -4.93 20.42 19.75
N PRO A 12 -3.90 20.83 20.52
CA PRO A 12 -2.90 19.91 21.08
C PRO A 12 -3.46 18.84 22.03
N VAL A 13 -4.54 19.15 22.74
CA VAL A 13 -5.19 18.21 23.68
C VAL A 13 -5.89 17.09 22.94
N GLY A 14 -6.52 17.37 21.78
CA GLY A 14 -7.10 16.35 20.91
C GLY A 14 -6.07 15.36 20.37
N ARG A 15 -4.81 15.83 20.14
CA ARG A 15 -3.71 14.95 19.74
C ARG A 15 -3.22 14.02 20.85
N LEU A 16 -3.25 14.45 22.11
CA LEU A 16 -2.88 13.62 23.26
C LEU A 16 -3.95 12.55 23.55
N LEU A 17 -5.23 12.90 23.46
CA LEU A 17 -6.34 11.97 23.64
C LEU A 17 -6.44 10.94 22.50
N ASN A 18 -5.95 11.27 21.31
CA ASN A 18 -5.99 10.39 20.14
C ASN A 18 -4.86 9.33 20.12
N LYS A 19 -3.87 9.40 21.02
CA LYS A 19 -2.81 8.37 21.11
C LYS A 19 -3.35 7.00 21.54
N SER A 20 -4.43 6.95 22.31
CA SER A 20 -5.06 5.69 22.75
C SER A 20 -5.91 5.01 21.65
N THR A 21 -6.14 5.68 20.51
CA THR A 21 -6.93 5.17 19.37
C THR A 21 -6.10 4.95 18.11
N ALA A 22 -4.78 5.07 18.20
CA ALA A 22 -3.89 4.89 17.06
C ALA A 22 -3.73 3.39 16.73
N THR A 23 -4.18 3.00 15.55
CA THR A 23 -4.14 1.61 15.05
C THR A 23 -2.72 1.08 14.88
N THR A 24 -1.77 1.98 14.59
CA THR A 24 -0.40 1.60 14.20
C THR A 24 0.58 1.50 15.37
N HIS A 25 0.20 1.95 16.58
CA HIS A 25 1.04 1.85 17.78
C HIS A 25 0.70 0.56 18.55
N GLY A 26 1.73 -0.25 18.81
CA GLY A 26 1.56 -1.57 19.43
C GLY A 26 0.79 -2.56 18.56
N ALA A 27 0.75 -2.35 17.24
CA ALA A 27 -0.03 -3.15 16.31
C ALA A 27 0.48 -4.60 16.24
N LEU A 28 -0.44 -5.55 16.14
CA LEU A 28 -0.18 -6.90 15.64
C LEU A 28 -0.33 -6.84 14.11
N ALA A 29 0.78 -6.62 13.41
CA ALA A 29 0.74 -6.22 12.01
C ALA A 29 1.20 -7.33 11.06
N VAL A 30 0.44 -7.54 9.98
CA VAL A 30 0.84 -8.38 8.84
C VAL A 30 1.17 -7.46 7.67
N VAL A 31 2.38 -7.57 7.12
CA VAL A 31 2.85 -6.76 5.98
C VAL A 31 3.27 -7.67 4.85
N THR A 32 2.59 -7.61 3.70
CA THR A 32 2.97 -8.35 2.48
C THR A 32 3.96 -7.55 1.64
N GLY A 33 4.87 -8.25 0.93
CA GLY A 33 5.97 -7.60 0.21
C GLY A 33 6.95 -6.91 1.17
N ALA A 34 7.14 -7.49 2.36
CA ALA A 34 7.97 -6.90 3.42
C ALA A 34 9.47 -7.13 3.24
N GLY A 35 9.89 -7.89 2.24
CA GLY A 35 11.30 -8.17 1.96
C GLY A 35 12.08 -6.94 1.48
N SER A 36 11.41 -5.93 0.91
CA SER A 36 12.10 -4.75 0.37
C SER A 36 11.21 -3.49 0.35
N GLY A 37 11.79 -2.37 -0.07
CA GLY A 37 11.08 -1.15 -0.45
C GLY A 37 10.14 -0.59 0.62
N ILE A 38 8.90 -0.28 0.21
CA ILE A 38 7.88 0.31 1.09
C ILE A 38 7.43 -0.70 2.15
N GLY A 39 7.32 -2.00 1.80
CA GLY A 39 6.92 -3.05 2.74
C GLY A 39 7.90 -3.21 3.89
N ALA A 40 9.19 -3.31 3.61
CA ALA A 40 10.22 -3.32 4.63
C ALA A 40 10.20 -2.04 5.49
N ALA A 41 9.97 -0.89 4.86
CA ALA A 41 9.87 0.38 5.58
C ALA A 41 8.63 0.45 6.50
N PHE A 42 7.50 -0.12 6.09
CA PHE A 42 6.34 -0.29 6.97
C PHE A 42 6.67 -1.17 8.16
N ALA A 43 7.29 -2.34 7.93
CA ALA A 43 7.67 -3.26 8.98
C ALA A 43 8.58 -2.58 10.02
N VAL A 44 9.63 -1.90 9.56
CA VAL A 44 10.57 -1.17 10.43
C VAL A 44 9.87 -0.06 11.24
N GLU A 45 9.01 0.74 10.62
CA GLU A 45 8.31 1.81 11.32
C GLU A 45 7.29 1.28 12.33
N LEU A 46 6.60 0.17 12.01
CA LEU A 46 5.68 -0.50 12.95
C LEU A 46 6.43 -1.09 14.14
N GLY A 47 7.58 -1.72 13.94
CA GLY A 47 8.44 -2.16 15.04
C GLY A 47 8.88 -0.99 15.93
N ARG A 48 9.28 0.15 15.33
CA ARG A 48 9.62 1.39 16.06
C ARG A 48 8.42 1.96 16.86
N ARG A 49 7.17 1.72 16.41
CA ARG A 49 5.94 2.07 17.13
C ARG A 49 5.54 1.03 18.20
N GLY A 50 6.41 0.06 18.49
CA GLY A 50 6.20 -0.97 19.51
C GLY A 50 5.30 -2.11 19.06
N GLY A 51 5.04 -2.26 17.76
CA GLY A 51 4.24 -3.35 17.20
C GLY A 51 5.02 -4.67 17.10
N ALA A 52 4.27 -5.77 17.01
CA ALA A 52 4.78 -7.08 16.58
C ALA A 52 4.44 -7.25 15.09
N VAL A 53 5.41 -7.69 14.28
CA VAL A 53 5.29 -7.65 12.81
C VAL A 53 5.54 -9.00 12.17
N VAL A 54 4.59 -9.48 11.39
CA VAL A 54 4.79 -10.57 10.42
C VAL A 54 5.27 -9.95 9.12
N CYS A 55 6.53 -10.20 8.77
CA CYS A 55 7.15 -9.79 7.52
C CYS A 55 6.89 -10.89 6.48
N SER A 56 5.98 -10.66 5.54
CA SER A 56 5.64 -11.65 4.52
C SER A 56 6.13 -11.22 3.14
N ASP A 57 6.75 -12.15 2.41
CA ASP A 57 7.22 -11.95 1.04
C ASP A 57 7.24 -13.28 0.28
N VAL A 58 7.21 -13.25 -1.05
CA VAL A 58 7.45 -14.42 -1.88
C VAL A 58 8.93 -14.84 -1.82
N ASP A 59 9.82 -13.85 -1.66
CA ASP A 59 11.23 -14.05 -1.33
C ASP A 59 11.40 -14.19 0.19
N GLU A 60 11.46 -15.45 0.62
CA GLU A 60 11.60 -15.82 2.03
C GLU A 60 12.88 -15.26 2.65
N ILE A 61 13.98 -15.26 1.90
CA ILE A 61 15.28 -14.74 2.37
C ILE A 61 15.18 -13.24 2.67
N ALA A 62 14.56 -12.49 1.77
CA ALA A 62 14.35 -11.06 1.95
C ALA A 62 13.42 -10.76 3.14
N ALA A 63 12.36 -11.55 3.33
CA ALA A 63 11.48 -11.44 4.48
C ALA A 63 12.21 -11.70 5.80
N HIS A 64 13.04 -12.76 5.86
CA HIS A 64 13.87 -13.08 7.02
C HIS A 64 14.87 -11.97 7.34
N LYS A 65 15.50 -11.37 6.33
CA LYS A 65 16.41 -10.24 6.52
C LYS A 65 15.72 -9.05 7.17
N THR A 66 14.50 -8.75 6.74
CA THR A 66 13.71 -7.67 7.35
C THR A 66 13.31 -8.00 8.77
N ALA A 67 12.81 -9.22 9.05
CA ALA A 67 12.44 -9.64 10.40
C ALA A 67 13.65 -9.61 11.35
N ALA A 68 14.82 -10.11 10.92
CA ALA A 68 16.05 -10.06 11.70
C ALA A 68 16.45 -8.61 12.06
N MET A 69 16.37 -7.69 11.10
CA MET A 69 16.64 -6.27 11.33
C MET A 69 15.71 -5.66 12.41
N LEU A 70 14.45 -6.09 12.47
CA LEU A 70 13.51 -5.65 13.50
C LEU A 70 13.88 -6.21 14.87
N THR A 71 14.20 -7.51 14.95
CA THR A 71 14.55 -8.19 16.20
C THR A 71 15.86 -7.67 16.79
N GLU A 72 16.87 -7.36 15.96
CA GLU A 72 18.11 -6.70 16.38
C GLU A 72 17.87 -5.32 17.01
N ARG A 73 16.77 -4.66 16.63
CA ARG A 73 16.33 -3.37 17.19
C ARG A 73 15.37 -3.51 18.37
N GLY A 74 15.19 -4.74 18.88
CA GLY A 74 14.32 -5.04 20.02
C GLY A 74 12.82 -5.13 19.72
N ALA A 75 12.42 -5.12 18.46
CA ALA A 75 11.02 -5.36 18.08
C ALA A 75 10.72 -6.86 17.94
N LYS A 76 9.46 -7.26 18.09
CA LYS A 76 9.02 -8.64 17.82
C LYS A 76 8.72 -8.76 16.32
N ALA A 77 9.37 -9.70 15.64
CA ALA A 77 9.10 -9.96 14.21
C ALA A 77 9.38 -11.40 13.83
N ILE A 78 8.61 -11.93 12.88
CA ILE A 78 8.88 -13.18 12.17
C ILE A 78 8.75 -12.98 10.66
N ALA A 79 9.34 -13.89 9.89
CA ALA A 79 9.17 -13.98 8.45
C ALA A 79 8.22 -15.16 8.12
N ILE A 80 7.33 -14.93 7.14
CA ILE A 80 6.46 -15.98 6.59
C ILE A 80 6.46 -15.83 5.07
N ARG A 81 6.84 -16.90 4.34
CA ARG A 81 6.74 -16.92 2.89
C ARG A 81 5.27 -16.91 2.45
N CYS A 82 4.92 -16.05 1.48
CA CYS A 82 3.58 -16.00 0.89
C CYS A 82 3.65 -15.44 -0.54
N ASP A 83 3.11 -16.16 -1.49
CA ASP A 83 2.76 -15.63 -2.80
C ASP A 83 1.33 -15.10 -2.76
N VAL A 84 1.18 -13.79 -2.73
CA VAL A 84 -0.14 -13.13 -2.60
C VAL A 84 -1.07 -13.38 -3.79
N SER A 85 -0.53 -13.84 -4.93
CA SER A 85 -1.35 -14.24 -6.09
C SER A 85 -2.13 -15.53 -5.85
N ARG A 86 -1.81 -16.29 -4.80
CA ARG A 86 -2.43 -17.55 -4.40
C ARG A 86 -3.22 -17.37 -3.11
N VAL A 87 -4.53 -17.56 -3.19
CA VAL A 87 -5.40 -17.39 -2.02
C VAL A 87 -5.04 -18.34 -0.88
N ASP A 88 -4.64 -19.59 -1.19
CA ASP A 88 -4.24 -20.59 -0.20
C ASP A 88 -3.02 -20.13 0.63
N ASP A 89 -2.03 -19.48 -0.05
CA ASP A 89 -0.87 -18.93 0.66
C ASP A 89 -1.30 -17.79 1.61
N VAL A 90 -2.27 -16.96 1.21
CA VAL A 90 -2.79 -15.87 2.05
C VAL A 90 -3.61 -16.41 3.22
N CYS A 91 -4.37 -17.49 3.03
CA CYS A 91 -5.06 -18.20 4.13
C CYS A 91 -4.05 -18.75 5.14
N SER A 92 -3.01 -19.44 4.65
CA SER A 92 -1.93 -19.96 5.51
C SER A 92 -1.18 -18.84 6.25
N LEU A 93 -0.92 -17.69 5.57
CA LEU A 93 -0.34 -16.51 6.21
C LEU A 93 -1.21 -16.00 7.37
N ALA A 94 -2.53 -15.97 7.19
CA ALA A 94 -3.45 -15.52 8.23
C ALA A 94 -3.46 -16.48 9.44
N GLU A 95 -3.50 -17.79 9.21
CA GLU A 95 -3.46 -18.81 10.25
C GLU A 95 -2.16 -18.75 11.06
N GLN A 96 -1.01 -18.72 10.37
CA GLN A 96 0.30 -18.63 10.99
C GLN A 96 0.48 -17.32 11.77
N SER A 97 -0.03 -16.22 11.23
CA SER A 97 0.01 -14.93 11.92
C SER A 97 -0.79 -14.93 13.21
N GLN A 98 -2.02 -15.48 13.20
CA GLN A 98 -2.84 -15.59 14.40
C GLN A 98 -2.20 -16.51 15.46
N SER A 99 -1.63 -17.63 15.02
CA SER A 99 -0.91 -18.55 15.91
C SER A 99 0.29 -17.87 16.57
N TRP A 100 1.07 -17.10 15.83
CA TRP A 100 2.25 -16.42 16.36
C TRP A 100 1.90 -15.27 17.29
N PHE A 101 0.86 -14.48 16.96
CA PHE A 101 0.38 -13.41 17.82
C PHE A 101 -0.35 -13.88 19.07
N ASP A 102 -0.81 -15.15 19.08
CA ASP A 102 -1.82 -15.68 20.03
C ASP A 102 -3.08 -14.77 20.07
N ALA A 103 -3.40 -14.16 18.95
CA ALA A 103 -4.51 -13.21 18.77
C ALA A 103 -4.77 -12.93 17.28
N ALA A 104 -5.92 -12.32 16.99
CA ALA A 104 -6.18 -11.77 15.67
C ALA A 104 -5.25 -10.56 15.39
N PRO A 105 -4.75 -10.40 14.14
CA PRO A 105 -4.02 -9.21 13.77
C PRO A 105 -4.89 -7.94 13.96
N THR A 106 -4.24 -6.82 14.24
CA THR A 106 -4.92 -5.51 14.35
C THR A 106 -4.70 -4.64 13.13
N LEU A 107 -3.66 -4.91 12.35
CA LEU A 107 -3.33 -4.16 11.14
C LEU A 107 -2.85 -5.08 10.02
N VAL A 108 -3.45 -4.95 8.85
CA VAL A 108 -3.01 -5.66 7.64
C VAL A 108 -2.59 -4.65 6.57
N ILE A 109 -1.41 -4.83 6.00
CA ILE A 109 -0.87 -3.99 4.94
C ILE A 109 -0.68 -4.83 3.67
N ASN A 110 -1.60 -4.70 2.72
CA ASN A 110 -1.52 -5.30 1.41
C ASN A 110 -0.59 -4.43 0.54
N ASN A 111 0.72 -4.71 0.61
CA ASN A 111 1.74 -3.91 -0.03
C ASN A 111 2.44 -4.65 -1.19
N ALA A 112 2.48 -5.96 -1.19
CA ALA A 112 3.13 -6.73 -2.26
C ALA A 112 2.72 -6.23 -3.65
N GLY A 113 3.71 -6.05 -4.53
CA GLY A 113 3.44 -5.52 -5.86
C GLY A 113 4.67 -5.51 -6.74
N VAL A 114 4.42 -5.57 -8.04
CA VAL A 114 5.44 -5.60 -9.10
C VAL A 114 5.22 -4.47 -10.10
N GLY A 115 6.31 -4.01 -10.73
CA GLY A 115 6.27 -3.02 -11.78
C GLY A 115 5.97 -3.66 -13.15
N ALA A 116 5.27 -2.93 -14.01
CA ALA A 116 5.11 -3.30 -15.41
C ALA A 116 4.91 -2.06 -16.29
N GLY A 117 5.44 -2.09 -17.50
CA GLY A 117 5.29 -0.99 -18.45
C GLY A 117 6.33 -1.01 -19.57
N GLY A 118 6.14 -0.11 -20.52
CA GLY A 118 7.09 0.09 -21.61
C GLY A 118 6.54 -0.26 -23.01
N ALA A 119 5.26 -0.65 -23.11
CA ALA A 119 4.62 -0.93 -24.40
C ALA A 119 3.17 -0.40 -24.42
N PRO A 120 2.63 -0.05 -25.61
CA PRO A 120 1.22 0.24 -25.81
C PRO A 120 0.33 -0.96 -25.49
N ILE A 121 -0.97 -0.70 -25.24
CA ILE A 121 -1.92 -1.75 -24.83
C ILE A 121 -1.94 -2.97 -25.76
N GLY A 122 -1.91 -2.79 -27.07
CA GLY A 122 -1.95 -3.87 -28.05
C GLY A 122 -0.67 -4.68 -28.16
N GLU A 123 0.43 -4.23 -27.55
CA GLU A 123 1.75 -4.85 -27.65
C GLU A 123 2.19 -5.56 -26.36
N VAL A 124 1.52 -5.28 -25.24
CA VAL A 124 1.80 -5.94 -23.95
C VAL A 124 1.33 -7.40 -24.00
N PRO A 125 2.20 -8.40 -23.77
CA PRO A 125 1.80 -9.80 -23.71
C PRO A 125 0.70 -10.04 -22.67
N LEU A 126 -0.30 -10.86 -22.99
CA LEU A 126 -1.39 -11.19 -22.07
C LEU A 126 -0.90 -11.89 -20.79
N ASP A 127 0.20 -12.61 -20.86
CA ASP A 127 0.78 -13.26 -19.68
C ASP A 127 1.42 -12.24 -18.73
N ASP A 128 1.91 -11.10 -19.24
CA ASP A 128 2.33 -9.99 -18.38
C ASP A 128 1.14 -9.33 -17.69
N TRP A 129 0.00 -9.18 -18.40
CA TRP A 129 -1.25 -8.75 -17.79
C TRP A 129 -1.69 -9.67 -16.65
N LYS A 130 -1.73 -11.00 -16.91
CA LYS A 130 -2.11 -11.98 -15.89
C LYS A 130 -1.20 -11.91 -14.67
N TRP A 131 0.12 -11.86 -14.89
CA TRP A 131 1.10 -11.79 -13.82
C TRP A 131 0.93 -10.52 -12.97
N VAL A 132 0.85 -9.34 -13.62
CA VAL A 132 0.69 -8.06 -12.91
C VAL A 132 -0.63 -8.01 -12.15
N LEU A 133 -1.74 -8.41 -12.77
CA LEU A 133 -3.05 -8.44 -12.11
C LEU A 133 -3.07 -9.47 -10.97
N GLY A 134 -2.41 -10.62 -11.15
CA GLY A 134 -2.29 -11.65 -10.11
C GLY A 134 -1.67 -11.10 -8.84
N VAL A 135 -0.54 -10.40 -8.95
CA VAL A 135 0.14 -9.84 -7.77
C VAL A 135 -0.53 -8.54 -7.29
N ASN A 136 -0.66 -7.55 -8.19
CA ASN A 136 -1.01 -6.18 -7.80
C ASN A 136 -2.49 -5.96 -7.50
N LEU A 137 -3.39 -6.80 -8.02
CA LEU A 137 -4.84 -6.67 -7.83
C LEU A 137 -5.40 -7.85 -7.03
N TRP A 138 -5.18 -9.08 -7.49
CA TRP A 138 -5.66 -10.25 -6.77
C TRP A 138 -5.02 -10.39 -5.39
N GLY A 139 -3.74 -10.04 -5.23
CA GLY A 139 -3.09 -10.03 -3.92
C GLY A 139 -3.84 -9.18 -2.88
N PRO A 140 -4.08 -7.89 -3.11
CA PRO A 140 -4.93 -7.08 -2.23
C PRO A 140 -6.37 -7.58 -2.08
N ILE A 141 -6.99 -8.16 -3.13
CA ILE A 141 -8.31 -8.80 -3.03
C ILE A 141 -8.27 -9.98 -2.05
N HIS A 142 -7.29 -10.90 -2.21
CA HIS A 142 -7.11 -12.04 -1.31
C HIS A 142 -6.87 -11.57 0.13
N GLY A 143 -5.98 -10.57 0.33
CA GLY A 143 -5.74 -9.99 1.64
C GLY A 143 -6.99 -9.41 2.28
N CYS A 144 -7.77 -8.62 1.55
CA CYS A 144 -9.04 -8.08 2.04
C CYS A 144 -10.06 -9.21 2.31
N HIS A 145 -10.17 -10.20 1.40
CA HIS A 145 -11.10 -11.31 1.53
C HIS A 145 -10.83 -12.15 2.78
N VAL A 146 -9.57 -12.50 3.02
CA VAL A 146 -9.17 -13.38 4.13
C VAL A 146 -9.17 -12.64 5.47
N PHE A 147 -8.59 -11.43 5.51
CA PHE A 147 -8.39 -10.74 6.78
C PHE A 147 -9.60 -9.91 7.26
N THR A 148 -10.48 -9.44 6.38
CA THR A 148 -11.65 -8.64 6.82
C THR A 148 -12.58 -9.42 7.76
N PRO A 149 -12.95 -10.69 7.50
CA PRO A 149 -13.73 -11.48 8.44
C PRO A 149 -13.04 -11.68 9.78
N ILE A 150 -11.72 -11.90 9.79
CA ILE A 150 -10.92 -12.08 11.02
C ILE A 150 -10.93 -10.78 11.85
N LEU A 151 -10.74 -9.63 11.20
CA LEU A 151 -10.79 -8.33 11.86
C LEU A 151 -12.18 -8.01 12.43
N ARG A 152 -13.26 -8.37 11.71
CA ARG A 152 -14.64 -8.20 12.17
C ARG A 152 -14.97 -9.12 13.36
N ALA A 153 -14.60 -10.40 13.28
CA ALA A 153 -14.89 -11.38 14.35
C ALA A 153 -14.19 -11.05 15.67
N ALA A 154 -13.08 -10.34 15.62
CA ALA A 154 -12.34 -9.93 16.80
C ALA A 154 -12.89 -8.62 17.43
N GLU A 155 -13.97 -8.00 16.91
CA GLU A 155 -14.76 -7.02 17.63
C GLU A 155 -15.65 -7.74 18.69
N PRO A 156 -15.81 -7.24 19.93
CA PRO A 156 -15.71 -5.85 20.32
C PRO A 156 -14.47 -5.49 21.17
N SER A 157 -13.28 -5.83 20.76
CA SER A 157 -12.11 -5.32 21.48
C SER A 157 -12.00 -3.81 21.28
N ARG A 158 -11.63 -3.09 22.34
CA ARG A 158 -11.40 -1.63 22.29
C ARG A 158 -10.19 -1.21 21.45
N SER A 159 -9.46 -2.17 20.89
CA SER A 159 -8.28 -1.90 20.05
C SER A 159 -8.71 -1.55 18.64
N PRO A 160 -8.35 -0.38 18.12
CA PRO A 160 -8.65 0.00 16.75
C PRO A 160 -7.93 -0.94 15.77
N ARG A 161 -8.59 -1.27 14.67
CA ARG A 161 -8.09 -2.17 13.63
C ARG A 161 -8.06 -1.47 12.29
N GLY A 162 -7.31 -2.05 11.34
CA GLY A 162 -7.29 -1.47 10.01
C GLY A 162 -6.68 -2.32 8.92
N ILE A 163 -6.96 -1.86 7.69
CA ILE A 163 -6.38 -2.37 6.47
C ILE A 163 -5.77 -1.20 5.70
N ILE A 164 -4.53 -1.35 5.27
CA ILE A 164 -3.86 -0.43 4.35
C ILE A 164 -3.62 -1.16 3.04
N ASN A 165 -4.15 -0.63 1.94
CA ASN A 165 -3.89 -1.13 0.61
C ASN A 165 -2.92 -0.21 -0.13
N VAL A 166 -1.85 -0.76 -0.70
CA VAL A 166 -0.86 0.03 -1.45
C VAL A 166 -1.21 0.03 -2.93
N ALA A 167 -1.83 1.13 -3.36
CA ALA A 167 -2.08 1.44 -4.76
C ALA A 167 -0.87 2.17 -5.40
N SER A 168 -1.10 3.24 -6.11
CA SER A 168 -0.14 4.15 -6.73
C SER A 168 -0.86 5.37 -7.27
N ALA A 169 -0.17 6.46 -7.53
CA ALA A 169 -0.69 7.54 -8.35
C ALA A 169 -1.09 7.07 -9.77
N ALA A 170 -0.52 5.97 -10.26
CA ALA A 170 -0.91 5.30 -11.50
C ALA A 170 -2.40 4.90 -11.52
N ALA A 171 -3.02 4.68 -10.36
CA ALA A 171 -4.45 4.38 -10.23
C ALA A 171 -5.36 5.47 -10.85
N PHE A 172 -4.90 6.70 -10.85
CA PHE A 172 -5.64 7.82 -11.40
C PHE A 172 -4.86 8.60 -12.48
N ALA A 173 -3.53 8.51 -12.53
CA ALA A 173 -2.73 9.21 -13.54
C ALA A 173 -2.94 8.65 -14.95
N ALA A 174 -3.17 7.34 -15.07
CA ALA A 174 -3.39 6.65 -16.35
C ALA A 174 -2.26 6.92 -17.35
N ALA A 175 -0.99 6.79 -16.90
CA ALA A 175 0.19 7.06 -17.73
C ALA A 175 0.24 6.09 -18.93
N PRO A 176 0.47 6.61 -20.16
CA PRO A 176 0.66 5.76 -21.34
C PRO A 176 1.83 4.75 -21.17
N GLY A 177 1.74 3.61 -21.82
CA GLY A 177 2.74 2.55 -21.74
C GLY A 177 2.73 1.73 -20.44
N MET A 178 1.78 1.97 -19.53
CA MET A 178 1.68 1.29 -18.23
C MET A 178 0.31 0.66 -17.99
N ALA A 179 -0.38 0.21 -19.03
CA ALA A 179 -1.80 -0.14 -18.94
C ALA A 179 -2.11 -1.21 -17.88
N ALA A 180 -1.39 -2.34 -17.87
CA ALA A 180 -1.63 -3.42 -16.91
C ALA A 180 -1.41 -2.94 -15.46
N TYR A 181 -0.36 -2.14 -15.23
CA TYR A 181 -0.08 -1.54 -13.94
C TYR A 181 -1.16 -0.53 -13.52
N ASN A 182 -1.54 0.39 -14.42
CA ASN A 182 -2.59 1.38 -14.16
C ASN A 182 -3.92 0.72 -13.79
N VAL A 183 -4.34 -0.30 -14.55
CA VAL A 183 -5.57 -1.06 -14.29
C VAL A 183 -5.50 -1.76 -12.94
N SER A 184 -4.38 -2.43 -12.64
CA SER A 184 -4.22 -3.09 -11.34
C SER A 184 -4.35 -2.11 -10.17
N LYS A 185 -3.70 -0.95 -10.25
CA LYS A 185 -3.71 0.05 -9.17
C LYS A 185 -5.01 0.82 -9.09
N ALA A 186 -5.72 1.02 -10.21
CA ALA A 186 -7.08 1.56 -10.21
C ALA A 186 -8.08 0.60 -9.55
N GLY A 187 -7.92 -0.72 -9.78
CA GLY A 187 -8.70 -1.74 -9.10
C GLY A 187 -8.49 -1.73 -7.58
N VAL A 188 -7.24 -1.59 -7.11
CA VAL A 188 -6.94 -1.49 -5.67
C VAL A 188 -7.54 -0.23 -5.04
N LEU A 189 -7.55 0.90 -5.77
CA LEU A 189 -8.19 2.12 -5.31
C LEU A 189 -9.68 1.91 -5.10
N SER A 190 -10.37 1.38 -6.12
CA SER A 190 -11.82 1.07 -6.07
C SER A 190 -12.16 0.05 -4.98
N LEU A 191 -11.36 -1.04 -4.85
CA LEU A 191 -11.51 -2.03 -3.77
C LEU A 191 -11.45 -1.35 -2.39
N SER A 192 -10.52 -0.44 -2.20
CA SER A 192 -10.34 0.25 -0.91
C SER A 192 -11.50 1.20 -0.59
N GLU A 193 -12.03 1.90 -1.60
CA GLU A 193 -13.21 2.77 -1.47
C GLU A 193 -14.45 1.95 -1.10
N THR A 194 -14.68 0.82 -1.76
CA THR A 194 -15.78 -0.10 -1.47
C THR A 194 -15.65 -0.67 -0.05
N LEU A 195 -14.48 -1.18 0.31
CA LEU A 195 -14.24 -1.74 1.63
C LEU A 195 -14.43 -0.70 2.74
N ALA A 196 -14.00 0.55 2.52
CA ALA A 196 -14.23 1.62 3.49
C ALA A 196 -15.71 1.95 3.68
N ALA A 197 -16.49 1.90 2.61
CA ALA A 197 -17.95 2.10 2.69
C ALA A 197 -18.64 0.94 3.44
N GLU A 198 -18.26 -0.31 3.17
CA GLU A 198 -18.79 -1.50 3.84
C GLU A 198 -18.42 -1.59 5.33
N LEU A 199 -17.28 -1.02 5.73
CA LEU A 199 -16.80 -0.97 7.10
C LEU A 199 -17.21 0.33 7.83
N SER A 200 -18.00 1.18 7.18
CA SER A 200 -18.48 2.41 7.80
C SER A 200 -19.29 2.12 9.06
N GLY A 201 -18.99 2.84 10.15
CA GLY A 201 -19.61 2.62 11.46
C GLY A 201 -18.97 1.50 12.31
N THR A 202 -17.98 0.78 11.79
CA THR A 202 -17.18 -0.16 12.58
C THR A 202 -15.90 0.49 13.12
N ALA A 203 -15.16 -0.20 14.00
CA ALA A 203 -13.85 0.23 14.48
C ALA A 203 -12.69 -0.07 13.51
N ILE A 204 -12.98 -0.60 12.31
CA ILE A 204 -11.98 -0.98 11.32
C ILE A 204 -11.76 0.17 10.33
N LYS A 205 -10.55 0.71 10.30
CA LYS A 205 -10.17 1.78 9.38
C LYS A 205 -9.62 1.21 8.08
N VAL A 206 -9.87 1.89 6.95
CA VAL A 206 -9.27 1.57 5.66
C VAL A 206 -8.50 2.77 5.16
N THR A 207 -7.27 2.54 4.65
CA THR A 207 -6.47 3.58 3.98
C THR A 207 -5.91 3.02 2.69
N VAL A 208 -6.00 3.78 1.60
CA VAL A 208 -5.34 3.50 0.34
C VAL A 208 -4.16 4.45 0.14
N LEU A 209 -2.97 3.87 0.00
CA LEU A 209 -1.74 4.62 -0.27
C LEU A 209 -1.53 4.77 -1.77
N CYS A 210 -1.45 5.99 -2.26
CA CYS A 210 -1.24 6.33 -3.67
C CYS A 210 0.04 7.17 -3.84
N PRO A 211 1.25 6.59 -3.74
CA PRO A 211 2.50 7.32 -3.93
C PRO A 211 2.79 7.54 -5.41
N THR A 212 3.59 8.56 -5.74
CA THR A 212 4.26 8.68 -7.04
C THR A 212 5.59 7.92 -7.01
N PHE A 213 6.69 8.57 -7.34
CA PHE A 213 8.00 7.91 -7.34
C PHE A 213 8.55 7.73 -5.92
N VAL A 214 8.87 6.49 -5.56
CA VAL A 214 9.48 6.11 -4.29
C VAL A 214 10.79 5.39 -4.58
N LYS A 215 11.84 5.72 -3.87
CA LYS A 215 13.16 5.08 -4.02
C LYS A 215 13.09 3.62 -3.51
N THR A 216 12.80 2.69 -4.43
CA THR A 216 12.64 1.25 -4.19
C THR A 216 13.13 0.45 -5.40
N ASN A 217 13.26 -0.86 -5.23
CA ASN A 217 13.69 -1.79 -6.27
C ASN A 217 12.55 -2.26 -7.20
N ILE A 218 11.39 -1.61 -7.18
CA ILE A 218 10.19 -2.02 -7.96
C ILE A 218 10.47 -2.04 -9.48
N VAL A 219 11.42 -1.25 -9.94
CA VAL A 219 11.84 -1.21 -11.36
C VAL A 219 12.67 -2.44 -11.70
N GLU A 220 13.54 -2.88 -10.79
CA GLU A 220 14.44 -4.02 -10.98
C GLU A 220 13.69 -5.35 -10.92
N SER A 221 12.66 -5.43 -10.09
CA SER A 221 11.79 -6.62 -9.95
C SER A 221 10.62 -6.66 -10.93
N GLY A 222 10.49 -5.65 -11.79
CA GLY A 222 9.38 -5.49 -12.72
C GLY A 222 9.65 -5.99 -14.14
N ARG A 223 8.57 -6.19 -14.92
CA ARG A 223 8.63 -6.40 -16.38
C ARG A 223 8.46 -5.04 -17.06
N ILE A 224 9.56 -4.26 -17.07
CA ILE A 224 9.58 -2.86 -17.56
C ILE A 224 10.66 -2.78 -18.64
N SER A 225 10.36 -2.12 -19.77
CA SER A 225 11.37 -1.92 -20.83
C SER A 225 12.55 -1.10 -20.30
N GLU A 226 13.76 -1.31 -20.85
CA GLU A 226 14.98 -0.60 -20.44
C GLU A 226 14.82 0.92 -20.47
N GLN A 227 14.18 1.45 -21.51
CA GLN A 227 13.93 2.88 -21.66
C GLN A 227 13.02 3.43 -20.56
N SER A 228 11.91 2.73 -20.27
CA SER A 228 10.98 3.11 -19.20
C SER A 228 11.61 2.95 -17.81
N SER A 229 12.47 1.95 -17.63
CA SER A 229 13.26 1.74 -16.41
C SER A 229 14.22 2.89 -16.16
N ALA A 230 14.95 3.34 -17.19
CA ALA A 230 15.89 4.48 -17.09
C ALA A 230 15.17 5.78 -16.74
N LEU A 231 14.01 6.04 -17.38
CA LEU A 231 13.19 7.22 -17.07
C LEU A 231 12.64 7.16 -15.63
N ALA A 232 12.10 6.02 -15.22
CA ALA A 232 11.60 5.83 -13.85
C ALA A 232 12.72 6.01 -12.83
N ALA A 233 13.92 5.45 -13.04
CA ALA A 233 15.07 5.61 -12.17
C ALA A 233 15.52 7.08 -12.07
N LYS A 234 15.50 7.84 -13.18
CA LYS A 234 15.79 9.27 -13.19
C LYS A 234 14.77 10.05 -12.34
N LEU A 235 13.48 9.80 -12.54
CA LEU A 235 12.40 10.45 -11.78
C LEU A 235 12.47 10.10 -10.29
N MET A 236 12.73 8.84 -9.95
CA MET A 236 12.92 8.41 -8.55
C MET A 236 14.07 9.14 -7.85
N ARG A 237 15.19 9.41 -8.56
CA ARG A 237 16.32 10.16 -7.98
C ARG A 237 15.96 11.60 -7.65
N TRP A 238 15.23 12.28 -8.54
CA TRP A 238 14.99 13.72 -8.44
C TRP A 238 13.76 14.08 -7.60
N THR A 239 12.68 13.30 -7.69
CA THR A 239 11.39 13.61 -7.06
C THR A 239 10.97 12.57 -6.03
N GLY A 240 11.65 11.40 -5.98
CA GLY A 240 11.24 10.26 -5.18
C GLY A 240 11.42 10.50 -3.66
N PHE A 241 10.36 10.23 -2.91
CA PHE A 241 10.46 10.14 -1.46
C PHE A 241 11.18 8.84 -1.06
N SER A 242 11.84 8.85 0.12
CA SER A 242 12.33 7.60 0.70
C SER A 242 11.15 6.71 1.12
N ALA A 243 11.33 5.38 1.02
CA ALA A 243 10.34 4.41 1.47
C ALA A 243 9.93 4.64 2.94
N ALA A 244 10.91 4.98 3.80
CA ALA A 244 10.68 5.29 5.22
C ALA A 244 9.76 6.51 5.42
N LYS A 245 9.92 7.57 4.61
CA LYS A 245 9.04 8.75 4.67
C LYS A 245 7.62 8.40 4.23
N VAL A 246 7.49 7.62 3.15
CA VAL A 246 6.18 7.20 2.63
C VAL A 246 5.45 6.33 3.64
N ALA A 247 6.13 5.33 4.22
CA ALA A 247 5.56 4.46 5.25
C ALA A 247 5.07 5.27 6.46
N ARG A 248 5.89 6.17 6.99
CA ARG A 248 5.52 7.02 8.13
C ARG A 248 4.29 7.88 7.83
N VAL A 249 4.29 8.60 6.71
CA VAL A 249 3.16 9.45 6.30
C VAL A 249 1.88 8.64 6.15
N CYS A 250 1.98 7.41 5.60
CA CYS A 250 0.83 6.54 5.42
C CYS A 250 0.28 6.04 6.77
N LEU A 251 1.13 5.58 7.67
CA LEU A 251 0.72 5.12 9.00
C LEU A 251 0.08 6.27 9.81
N ASP A 252 0.64 7.48 9.73
CA ASP A 252 0.06 8.65 10.37
C ASP A 252 -1.31 9.03 9.77
N ALA A 253 -1.49 8.89 8.44
CA ALA A 253 -2.76 9.10 7.77
C ALA A 253 -3.80 8.05 8.21
N HIS A 254 -3.37 6.79 8.32
CA HIS A 254 -4.21 5.69 8.80
C HIS A 254 -4.69 5.92 10.25
N ASP A 255 -3.81 6.35 11.13
CA ASP A 255 -4.18 6.69 12.53
C ASP A 255 -5.22 7.81 12.60
N ARG A 256 -5.15 8.79 11.69
CA ARG A 256 -6.19 9.84 11.57
C ARG A 256 -7.50 9.34 10.95
N GLY A 257 -7.53 8.13 10.37
CA GLY A 257 -8.69 7.61 9.64
C GLY A 257 -8.86 8.21 8.23
N ASP A 258 -7.77 8.68 7.62
CA ASP A 258 -7.78 9.19 6.25
C ASP A 258 -7.91 8.02 5.27
N LEU A 259 -8.95 8.01 4.42
CA LEU A 259 -9.11 6.99 3.38
C LEU A 259 -7.99 7.10 2.33
N TYR A 260 -7.68 8.32 1.87
CA TYR A 260 -6.68 8.54 0.84
C TYR A 260 -5.38 9.09 1.44
N CYS A 261 -4.28 8.38 1.20
CA CYS A 261 -2.94 8.85 1.50
C CYS A 261 -2.20 9.14 0.19
N LEU A 262 -2.01 10.42 -0.12
CA LEU A 262 -1.20 10.92 -1.24
C LEU A 262 0.01 11.66 -0.66
N PRO A 263 1.16 10.99 -0.46
CA PRO A 263 2.29 11.59 0.25
C PRO A 263 2.91 12.78 -0.48
N GLN A 264 3.00 12.71 -1.82
CA GLN A 264 3.67 13.70 -2.64
C GLN A 264 2.70 14.74 -3.18
N LEU A 265 3.20 15.97 -3.41
CA LEU A 265 2.40 17.09 -3.90
C LEU A 265 1.93 16.88 -5.34
N ASP A 266 2.78 16.30 -6.20
CA ASP A 266 2.45 15.96 -7.58
C ASP A 266 1.27 14.98 -7.68
N ALA A 267 1.22 13.97 -6.79
CA ALA A 267 0.06 13.08 -6.66
C ALA A 267 -1.22 13.86 -6.32
N LYS A 268 -1.14 14.78 -5.35
CA LYS A 268 -2.30 15.60 -4.94
C LYS A 268 -2.80 16.50 -6.07
N ILE A 269 -1.88 17.14 -6.79
CA ILE A 269 -2.22 17.98 -7.94
C ILE A 269 -2.88 17.12 -9.03
N GLY A 270 -2.25 16.02 -9.45
CA GLY A 270 -2.79 15.12 -10.46
C GLY A 270 -4.18 14.58 -10.11
N TRP A 271 -4.37 14.18 -8.85
CA TRP A 271 -5.66 13.74 -8.32
C TRP A 271 -6.77 14.77 -8.48
N ASN A 272 -6.50 16.03 -8.08
CA ASN A 272 -7.50 17.10 -8.14
C ASN A 272 -7.77 17.53 -9.61
N VAL A 273 -6.72 17.70 -10.41
CA VAL A 273 -6.87 18.11 -11.82
C VAL A 273 -7.66 17.09 -12.61
N LYS A 274 -7.38 15.79 -12.44
CA LYS A 274 -8.14 14.75 -13.13
C LYS A 274 -9.61 14.70 -12.71
N ARG A 275 -9.94 14.95 -11.47
CA ARG A 275 -11.33 14.97 -10.98
C ARG A 275 -12.11 16.18 -11.49
N LEU A 276 -11.47 17.33 -11.59
CA LEU A 276 -12.11 18.57 -12.03
C LEU A 276 -12.22 18.67 -13.56
N ALA A 277 -11.23 18.15 -14.30
CA ALA A 277 -11.16 18.27 -15.76
C ALA A 277 -10.62 16.98 -16.42
N PRO A 278 -11.33 15.83 -16.35
CA PRO A 278 -10.81 14.52 -16.75
C PRO A 278 -10.42 14.46 -18.24
N GLY A 279 -11.21 15.02 -19.12
CA GLY A 279 -10.93 15.03 -20.57
C GLY A 279 -9.70 15.88 -20.93
N THR A 280 -9.55 17.04 -20.30
CA THR A 280 -8.37 17.92 -20.50
C THR A 280 -7.10 17.28 -19.97
N TYR A 281 -7.18 16.66 -18.79
CA TYR A 281 -6.10 15.91 -18.19
C TYR A 281 -5.59 14.80 -19.13
N THR A 282 -6.51 13.94 -19.62
CA THR A 282 -6.14 12.83 -20.50
C THR A 282 -5.50 13.28 -21.80
N ARG A 283 -6.02 14.38 -22.43
CA ARG A 283 -5.40 14.98 -23.64
C ARG A 283 -4.01 15.54 -23.36
N ALA A 284 -3.80 16.19 -22.21
CA ALA A 284 -2.50 16.74 -21.84
C ALA A 284 -1.47 15.62 -21.62
N VAL A 285 -1.83 14.56 -20.85
CA VAL A 285 -0.98 13.39 -20.63
C VAL A 285 -0.62 12.71 -21.96
N GLY A 286 -1.59 12.54 -22.87
CA GLY A 286 -1.34 11.96 -24.19
C GLY A 286 -0.42 12.81 -25.08
N ARG A 287 -0.46 14.13 -24.97
CA ARG A 287 0.47 15.03 -25.70
C ARG A 287 1.90 14.93 -25.15
N ILE A 288 2.04 14.96 -23.84
CA ILE A 288 3.35 14.84 -23.17
C ILE A 288 4.00 13.50 -23.52
N SER A 289 3.26 12.40 -23.52
CA SER A 289 3.81 11.09 -23.81
C SER A 289 4.34 10.96 -25.26
N ARG A 290 3.73 11.63 -26.24
CA ARG A 290 4.21 11.64 -27.63
C ARG A 290 5.57 12.32 -27.80
N THR A 291 5.96 13.18 -26.87
CA THR A 291 7.27 13.86 -26.88
C THR A 291 8.34 13.12 -26.07
N THR A 292 7.93 12.16 -25.25
CA THR A 292 8.81 11.46 -24.29
C THR A 292 8.91 9.95 -24.53
N LEU A 293 7.94 9.37 -25.25
CA LEU A 293 7.98 7.98 -25.72
C LEU A 293 8.19 7.97 -27.23
N PRO A 294 9.12 7.16 -27.75
CA PRO A 294 9.34 7.02 -29.20
C PRO A 294 8.12 6.48 -29.91
#